data_85eb7ee974d728f4de54740295544bd4
#
_entry.id   85eb7ee974d728f4de54740295544bd4
#
_cell.length_a   1.000
_cell.length_b   1.000
_cell.length_c   1.000
_cell.angle_alpha   90.00
_cell.angle_beta   90.00
_cell.angle_gamma   90.00
#
_symmetry.space_group_name_H-M   'P 1'
#
loop_
_entity.id
_entity.type
_entity.pdbx_description
1 polymer ?
#
loop_
_entity_poly.entity_id
_entity_poly.type
_entity_poly.pdbx_seq_one_letter_code
_entity_poly.pdbx_strand_id
1 'polypeptide(L)'
;MCATAEVSLIRQGPRNWLRLAAGAAAPSGGRKRHKVRDRGGLFPYNADMNPTDHSITEDDIANFLINTPDFFERHAELLATVQLSSGHGSRAVSLQERQAGLLRDKIKALEARMVDMIRHGQENVGIADKLQRCTRNLLLTANARDLPAAIVDALMVQFLIPQAAIKVWQVSDVFADEDFCTGVSADTQTFARSLTAPYCGVNSGFEAANWLSEPALALSLALIPLRADPGQDAFGLLVLASADPDRFHADMGTDFLAQIGDLAGAAISRLRLRAA
;
A
#
# COMPACT_ATOMS: atom_id res chain seq x y z
N MET A 1 4.91 -0.51 -34.46
CA MET A 1 4.51 -1.67 -33.63
C MET A 1 5.09 -1.49 -32.25
N CYS A 2 4.56 -0.58 -31.45
CA CYS A 2 4.96 -0.33 -30.06
C CYS A 2 3.80 0.42 -29.37
N ALA A 3 2.73 -0.29 -29.00
CA ALA A 3 1.61 0.32 -28.27
C ALA A 3 0.79 -0.68 -27.43
N THR A 4 1.32 -1.87 -27.12
CA THR A 4 0.55 -2.90 -26.37
C THR A 4 1.19 -3.36 -25.06
N ALA A 5 2.30 -2.78 -24.63
CA ALA A 5 3.01 -3.19 -23.41
C ALA A 5 2.64 -2.39 -22.15
N GLU A 6 2.03 -1.21 -22.27
CA GLU A 6 1.77 -0.32 -21.10
C GLU A 6 0.48 -0.60 -20.32
N VAL A 7 -0.43 -1.39 -20.85
CA VAL A 7 -1.75 -1.61 -20.17
C VAL A 7 -1.72 -2.77 -19.15
N SER A 8 -0.67 -3.60 -19.15
CA SER A 8 -0.57 -4.74 -18.23
C SER A 8 -0.02 -4.40 -16.84
N LEU A 9 0.67 -3.26 -16.68
CA LEU A 9 1.31 -2.86 -15.42
C LEU A 9 0.33 -2.31 -14.36
N ILE A 10 -0.88 -1.92 -14.76
CA ILE A 10 -1.87 -1.33 -13.83
C ILE A 10 -2.65 -2.40 -13.04
N ARG A 11 -2.52 -3.69 -13.40
CA ARG A 11 -3.32 -4.77 -12.80
C ARG A 11 -2.75 -5.41 -11.53
N GLN A 12 -1.48 -5.17 -11.20
CA GLN A 12 -0.86 -5.71 -10.00
C GLN A 12 -0.56 -4.57 -9.02
N GLY A 13 -1.61 -3.98 -8.48
CA GLY A 13 -1.49 -2.97 -7.43
C GLY A 13 -0.92 -3.57 -6.13
N PRO A 14 -0.28 -2.74 -5.31
CA PRO A 14 0.52 -3.14 -4.15
C PRO A 14 -0.32 -3.58 -2.94
N ARG A 15 -1.27 -4.51 -3.11
CA ARG A 15 -2.17 -4.95 -2.04
C ARG A 15 -1.46 -5.51 -0.81
N ASN A 16 -0.19 -5.88 -0.92
CA ASN A 16 0.54 -6.53 0.15
C ASN A 16 1.57 -5.67 0.88
N TRP A 17 1.90 -4.49 0.36
CA TRP A 17 2.79 -3.57 1.07
C TRP A 17 2.17 -2.97 2.33
N LEU A 18 0.83 -2.91 2.43
CA LEU A 18 0.13 -2.49 3.65
C LEU A 18 0.42 -3.38 4.85
N ARG A 19 0.67 -4.68 4.65
CA ARG A 19 1.12 -5.55 5.73
C ARG A 19 2.54 -5.20 6.21
N LEU A 20 3.34 -4.53 5.36
CA LEU A 20 4.64 -3.98 5.77
C LEU A 20 4.51 -2.78 6.71
N ALA A 21 3.42 -2.03 6.62
CA ALA A 21 3.20 -0.80 7.39
C ALA A 21 2.21 -0.93 8.57
N ALA A 22 1.43 -2.01 8.63
CA ALA A 22 0.30 -2.15 9.55
C ALA A 22 0.62 -2.80 10.90
N GLY A 23 1.88 -2.87 11.30
CA GLY A 23 2.31 -3.43 12.58
C GLY A 23 2.22 -2.48 13.79
N ALA A 24 1.52 -1.34 13.70
CA ALA A 24 1.39 -0.40 14.81
C ALA A 24 -0.04 -0.40 15.38
N ALA A 25 -0.16 -0.74 16.66
CA ALA A 25 -1.37 -0.69 17.47
C ALA A 25 -2.10 0.66 17.36
N ALA A 26 -3.42 0.62 17.24
CA ALA A 26 -4.28 1.79 17.26
C ALA A 26 -4.20 2.49 18.64
N PRO A 27 -4.01 3.81 18.70
CA PRO A 27 -4.14 4.53 19.93
C PRO A 27 -5.64 4.71 20.25
N SER A 28 -6.04 4.27 21.45
CA SER A 28 -7.32 4.54 22.07
C SER A 28 -7.41 6.03 22.40
N GLY A 29 -8.00 6.82 21.50
CA GLY A 29 -8.22 8.25 21.69
C GLY A 29 -9.65 8.55 22.08
N GLY A 30 -9.87 8.94 23.37
CA GLY A 30 -11.14 9.35 23.91
C GLY A 30 -11.74 10.56 23.20
N ARG A 31 -13.00 10.44 22.78
CA ARG A 31 -13.83 11.54 22.27
C ARG A 31 -14.07 12.58 23.35
N LYS A 32 -13.41 13.72 23.27
CA LYS A 32 -13.82 14.92 24.00
C LYS A 32 -15.06 15.52 23.34
N ARG A 33 -16.18 15.46 24.05
CA ARG A 33 -17.40 16.17 23.66
C ARG A 33 -17.16 17.68 23.80
N HIS A 34 -17.21 18.41 22.71
CA HIS A 34 -17.30 19.86 22.72
C HIS A 34 -18.71 20.28 23.13
N LYS A 35 -18.77 20.99 24.26
CA LYS A 35 -19.96 21.64 24.81
C LYS A 35 -20.22 22.92 24.01
N VAL A 36 -21.25 22.93 23.16
CA VAL A 36 -21.73 24.15 22.49
C VAL A 36 -22.44 25.01 23.52
N ARG A 37 -21.96 26.24 23.63
CA ARG A 37 -22.52 27.27 24.51
C ARG A 37 -23.76 27.87 23.84
N ASP A 38 -24.91 27.66 24.45
CA ASP A 38 -26.19 28.32 24.17
C ASP A 38 -26.03 29.82 24.35
N ARG A 39 -26.32 30.61 23.32
CA ARG A 39 -26.63 32.05 23.47
C ARG A 39 -28.11 32.21 23.18
N GLY A 40 -28.85 32.51 24.24
CA GLY A 40 -30.24 32.77 24.22
C GLY A 40 -30.64 33.96 23.35
N GLY A 41 -31.64 33.74 22.52
CA GLY A 41 -32.47 34.75 21.89
C GLY A 41 -33.92 34.44 22.23
N LEU A 42 -34.52 35.23 23.06
CA LEU A 42 -35.93 35.20 23.41
C LEU A 42 -36.75 35.55 22.15
N PHE A 43 -37.55 34.60 21.66
CA PHE A 43 -38.75 34.88 20.88
C PHE A 43 -39.95 34.38 21.71
N PRO A 44 -41.06 35.13 21.77
CA PRO A 44 -42.20 34.74 22.57
C PRO A 44 -42.90 33.52 21.97
N TYR A 45 -42.89 32.42 22.68
CA TYR A 45 -43.62 31.20 22.39
C TYR A 45 -45.13 31.44 22.69
N ASN A 46 -45.91 31.55 21.61
CA ASN A 46 -47.37 31.44 21.73
C ASN A 46 -47.71 29.97 22.00
N ALA A 47 -48.00 29.67 23.25
CA ALA A 47 -48.56 28.39 23.69
C ALA A 47 -50.04 28.36 23.39
N ASP A 48 -50.42 27.92 22.19
CA ASP A 48 -51.79 27.39 21.89
C ASP A 48 -51.76 26.80 20.47
N MET A 49 -50.97 25.75 20.25
CA MET A 49 -51.22 24.82 19.17
C MET A 49 -51.04 23.40 19.67
N ASN A 50 -52.16 22.73 19.81
CA ASN A 50 -52.24 21.30 20.02
C ASN A 50 -51.39 20.59 18.92
N PRO A 51 -50.37 19.77 19.26
CA PRO A 51 -49.65 18.98 18.26
C PRO A 51 -50.58 17.82 17.86
N THR A 52 -51.45 18.03 16.91
CA THR A 52 -52.00 16.90 16.15
C THR A 52 -50.78 16.30 15.43
N ASP A 53 -50.42 15.14 15.86
CA ASP A 53 -49.41 14.25 15.26
C ASP A 53 -49.87 13.95 13.82
N HIS A 54 -49.56 14.86 12.89
CA HIS A 54 -49.73 14.62 11.46
C HIS A 54 -48.51 13.80 11.02
N SER A 55 -48.57 12.51 11.33
CA SER A 55 -47.66 11.58 10.67
C SER A 55 -47.90 11.73 9.15
N ILE A 56 -46.84 12.14 8.43
CA ILE A 56 -46.87 12.27 6.97
C ILE A 56 -47.31 10.91 6.42
N THR A 57 -48.44 10.88 5.76
CA THR A 57 -49.02 9.66 5.15
C THR A 57 -48.37 9.42 3.77
N GLU A 58 -48.48 8.18 3.27
CA GLU A 58 -48.06 7.88 1.88
C GLU A 58 -48.82 8.73 0.87
N ASP A 59 -50.11 9.03 1.13
CA ASP A 59 -50.91 9.88 0.27
C ASP A 59 -50.41 11.33 0.26
N ASP A 60 -49.93 11.87 1.36
CA ASP A 60 -49.31 13.20 1.43
C ASP A 60 -48.07 13.27 0.57
N ILE A 61 -47.23 12.22 0.62
CA ILE A 61 -46.03 12.12 -0.21
C ILE A 61 -46.41 12.01 -1.69
N ALA A 62 -47.37 11.17 -2.02
CA ALA A 62 -47.86 11.01 -3.40
C ALA A 62 -48.41 12.32 -3.97
N ASN A 63 -49.28 13.03 -3.20
CA ASN A 63 -49.84 14.33 -3.58
C ASN A 63 -48.74 15.40 -3.74
N PHE A 64 -47.72 15.42 -2.87
CA PHE A 64 -46.56 16.32 -2.99
C PHE A 64 -45.79 16.07 -4.28
N LEU A 65 -45.49 14.81 -4.60
CA LEU A 65 -44.74 14.45 -5.81
C LEU A 65 -45.53 14.75 -7.10
N ILE A 66 -46.85 14.54 -7.11
CA ILE A 66 -47.72 14.88 -8.26
C ILE A 66 -47.75 16.39 -8.50
N ASN A 67 -47.80 17.18 -7.43
CA ASN A 67 -47.89 18.65 -7.52
C ASN A 67 -46.52 19.34 -7.69
N THR A 68 -45.42 18.59 -7.61
CA THR A 68 -44.07 19.14 -7.72
C THR A 68 -43.24 18.32 -8.73
N PRO A 69 -43.56 18.40 -10.04
CA PRO A 69 -42.90 17.58 -11.07
C PRO A 69 -41.39 17.79 -11.13
N ASP A 70 -40.90 19.01 -10.80
CA ASP A 70 -39.49 19.36 -10.80
C ASP A 70 -38.74 18.83 -9.57
N PHE A 71 -39.40 18.09 -8.66
CA PHE A 71 -38.78 17.53 -7.47
C PHE A 71 -37.59 16.63 -7.81
N PHE A 72 -37.78 15.73 -8.76
CA PHE A 72 -36.73 14.78 -9.15
C PHE A 72 -35.61 15.42 -9.98
N GLU A 73 -35.86 16.55 -10.65
CA GLU A 73 -34.78 17.33 -11.30
C GLU A 73 -33.87 17.95 -10.26
N ARG A 74 -34.43 18.52 -9.19
CA ARG A 74 -33.70 19.14 -8.09
C ARG A 74 -33.02 18.10 -7.19
N HIS A 75 -33.53 16.89 -7.11
CA HIS A 75 -33.06 15.78 -6.27
C HIS A 75 -32.69 14.55 -7.11
N ALA A 76 -31.92 14.75 -8.18
CA ALA A 76 -31.50 13.69 -9.10
C ALA A 76 -30.73 12.55 -8.39
N GLU A 77 -29.97 12.88 -7.36
CA GLU A 77 -29.23 11.88 -6.56
C GLU A 77 -30.17 10.94 -5.80
N LEU A 78 -31.33 11.46 -5.34
CA LEU A 78 -32.33 10.64 -4.65
C LEU A 78 -32.94 9.63 -5.62
N LEU A 79 -33.21 10.03 -6.87
CA LEU A 79 -33.74 9.12 -7.90
C LEU A 79 -32.73 8.02 -8.27
N ALA A 80 -31.43 8.31 -8.20
CA ALA A 80 -30.38 7.33 -8.47
C ALA A 80 -30.26 6.26 -7.35
N THR A 81 -30.64 6.62 -6.12
CA THR A 81 -30.54 5.74 -4.93
C THR A 81 -31.80 4.95 -4.64
N VAL A 82 -32.97 5.46 -5.01
CA VAL A 82 -34.25 4.79 -4.75
C VAL A 82 -34.44 3.59 -5.69
N GLN A 83 -34.51 2.40 -5.11
CA GLN A 83 -34.94 1.19 -5.84
C GLN A 83 -36.46 1.09 -5.83
N LEU A 84 -37.06 1.37 -6.97
CA LEU A 84 -38.49 1.14 -7.15
C LEU A 84 -38.71 -0.37 -7.29
N SER A 85 -39.31 -1.00 -6.27
CA SER A 85 -39.81 -2.37 -6.40
C SER A 85 -41.06 -2.35 -7.28
N SER A 86 -41.02 -3.03 -8.44
CA SER A 86 -42.23 -3.23 -9.23
C SER A 86 -43.17 -4.17 -8.46
N GLY A 87 -44.30 -3.64 -7.99
CA GLY A 87 -45.30 -4.38 -7.23
C GLY A 87 -46.07 -5.47 -8.02
N HIS A 88 -45.60 -5.84 -9.20
CA HIS A 88 -46.19 -6.87 -10.05
C HIS A 88 -45.23 -8.06 -10.10
N GLY A 89 -45.59 -9.09 -9.35
CA GLY A 89 -44.89 -10.36 -9.34
C GLY A 89 -44.60 -10.90 -10.73
N SER A 90 -43.40 -11.37 -10.93
CA SER A 90 -42.85 -12.23 -12.01
C SER A 90 -43.25 -11.94 -13.48
N ARG A 91 -43.63 -10.73 -13.85
CA ARG A 91 -43.89 -10.36 -15.24
C ARG A 91 -42.87 -9.37 -15.75
N ALA A 92 -42.28 -9.73 -16.88
CA ALA A 92 -41.42 -8.99 -17.80
C ALA A 92 -41.01 -7.58 -17.32
N VAL A 93 -39.86 -7.51 -16.62
CA VAL A 93 -39.16 -6.26 -16.32
C VAL A 93 -38.95 -5.54 -17.64
N SER A 94 -39.33 -4.26 -17.75
CA SER A 94 -39.12 -3.50 -18.98
C SER A 94 -37.63 -3.46 -19.30
N LEU A 95 -37.28 -3.50 -20.60
CA LEU A 95 -35.91 -3.42 -21.05
C LEU A 95 -35.18 -2.19 -20.44
N GLN A 96 -35.91 -1.09 -20.29
CA GLN A 96 -35.41 0.16 -19.68
C GLN A 96 -35.09 0.00 -18.20
N GLU A 97 -35.91 -0.68 -17.41
CA GLU A 97 -35.63 -0.98 -16.00
C GLU A 97 -34.41 -1.87 -15.84
N ARG A 98 -34.29 -2.88 -16.72
CA ARG A 98 -33.11 -3.75 -16.72
C ARG A 98 -31.84 -3.00 -17.11
N GLN A 99 -31.92 -2.10 -18.11
CA GLN A 99 -30.81 -1.23 -18.49
C GLN A 99 -30.42 -0.27 -17.35
N ALA A 100 -31.39 0.36 -16.69
CA ALA A 100 -31.16 1.24 -15.55
C ALA A 100 -30.51 0.49 -14.37
N GLY A 101 -30.93 -0.74 -14.09
CA GLY A 101 -30.32 -1.61 -13.10
C GLY A 101 -28.84 -1.90 -13.41
N LEU A 102 -28.57 -2.34 -14.63
CA LEU A 102 -27.20 -2.62 -15.10
C LEU A 102 -26.29 -1.37 -15.05
N LEU A 103 -26.83 -0.19 -15.40
CA LEU A 103 -26.07 1.06 -15.30
C LEU A 103 -25.76 1.43 -13.86
N ARG A 104 -26.70 1.28 -12.92
CA ARG A 104 -26.47 1.50 -11.49
C ARG A 104 -25.40 0.56 -10.92
N ASP A 105 -25.47 -0.71 -11.29
CA ASP A 105 -24.46 -1.70 -10.84
C ASP A 105 -23.09 -1.36 -11.42
N LYS A 106 -23.02 -0.90 -12.67
CA LYS A 106 -21.77 -0.45 -13.30
C LYS A 106 -21.22 0.81 -12.62
N ILE A 107 -22.07 1.77 -12.26
CA ILE A 107 -21.66 2.98 -11.53
C ILE A 107 -21.08 2.58 -10.18
N LYS A 108 -21.76 1.75 -9.38
CA LYS A 108 -21.26 1.27 -8.09
C LYS A 108 -19.91 0.55 -8.21
N ALA A 109 -19.75 -0.27 -9.25
CA ALA A 109 -18.49 -0.96 -9.50
C ALA A 109 -17.36 0.01 -9.88
N LEU A 110 -17.65 1.08 -10.61
CA LEU A 110 -16.67 2.13 -10.95
C LEU A 110 -16.31 2.97 -9.73
N GLU A 111 -17.28 3.35 -8.90
CA GLU A 111 -17.05 4.07 -7.64
C GLU A 111 -16.15 3.27 -6.70
N ALA A 112 -16.41 1.97 -6.53
CA ALA A 112 -15.57 1.09 -5.73
C ALA A 112 -14.13 1.02 -6.26
N ARG A 113 -13.95 0.91 -7.59
CA ARG A 113 -12.62 0.94 -8.22
C ARG A 113 -11.90 2.28 -8.02
N MET A 114 -12.64 3.39 -8.06
CA MET A 114 -12.08 4.72 -7.84
C MET A 114 -11.59 4.89 -6.41
N VAL A 115 -12.36 4.42 -5.41
CA VAL A 115 -11.93 4.40 -4.00
C VAL A 115 -10.66 3.55 -3.82
N ASP A 116 -10.61 2.36 -4.43
CA ASP A 116 -9.42 1.50 -4.38
C ASP A 116 -8.20 2.19 -5.03
N MET A 117 -8.40 2.88 -6.17
CA MET A 117 -7.32 3.60 -6.86
C MET A 117 -6.77 4.76 -6.00
N ILE A 118 -7.64 5.53 -5.35
CA ILE A 118 -7.24 6.61 -4.45
C ILE A 118 -6.44 6.05 -3.27
N ARG A 119 -6.91 4.95 -2.67
CA ARG A 119 -6.21 4.28 -1.57
C ARG A 119 -4.81 3.82 -2.00
N HIS A 120 -4.70 3.11 -3.12
CA HIS A 120 -3.40 2.67 -3.63
C HIS A 120 -2.48 3.85 -3.98
N GLY A 121 -3.03 4.96 -4.50
CA GLY A 121 -2.27 6.18 -4.74
C GLY A 121 -1.66 6.75 -3.45
N GLN A 122 -2.43 6.81 -2.38
CA GLN A 122 -1.96 7.28 -1.07
C GLN A 122 -0.90 6.35 -0.46
N GLU A 123 -1.09 5.03 -0.61
CA GLU A 123 -0.10 4.02 -0.19
C GLU A 123 1.22 4.20 -0.93
N ASN A 124 1.19 4.40 -2.24
CA ASN A 124 2.38 4.63 -3.05
C ASN A 124 3.13 5.91 -2.64
N VAL A 125 2.40 7.01 -2.38
CA VAL A 125 3.00 8.24 -1.85
C VAL A 125 3.67 7.98 -0.51
N GLY A 126 3.01 7.25 0.40
CA GLY A 126 3.60 6.89 1.69
C GLY A 126 4.89 6.06 1.57
N ILE A 127 4.97 5.14 0.60
CA ILE A 127 6.18 4.36 0.31
C ILE A 127 7.27 5.26 -0.28
N ALA A 128 6.94 6.15 -1.21
CA ALA A 128 7.90 7.09 -1.79
C ALA A 128 8.51 8.00 -0.71
N ASP A 129 7.70 8.51 0.23
CA ASP A 129 8.18 9.30 1.35
C ASP A 129 9.16 8.53 2.26
N LYS A 130 8.91 7.22 2.48
CA LYS A 130 9.79 6.36 3.24
C LYS A 130 11.13 6.15 2.52
N LEU A 131 11.10 5.88 1.21
CA LEU A 131 12.29 5.75 0.39
C LEU A 131 13.11 7.05 0.37
N GLN A 132 12.46 8.20 0.27
CA GLN A 132 13.13 9.49 0.33
C GLN A 132 13.83 9.71 1.68
N ARG A 133 13.21 9.32 2.80
CA ARG A 133 13.86 9.38 4.12
C ARG A 133 15.05 8.43 4.20
N CYS A 134 14.95 7.21 3.67
CA CYS A 134 16.08 6.28 3.57
C CYS A 134 17.22 6.91 2.76
N THR A 135 16.93 7.43 1.56
CA THR A 135 17.89 8.11 0.69
C THR A 135 18.61 9.23 1.43
N ARG A 136 17.86 10.08 2.12
CA ARG A 136 18.46 11.18 2.91
C ARG A 136 19.40 10.67 3.98
N ASN A 137 19.03 9.63 4.72
CA ASN A 137 19.88 9.03 5.75
C ASN A 137 21.19 8.50 5.15
N LEU A 138 21.12 7.79 4.02
CA LEU A 138 22.30 7.26 3.34
C LEU A 138 23.23 8.35 2.81
N LEU A 139 22.68 9.46 2.30
CA LEU A 139 23.47 10.61 1.84
C LEU A 139 24.17 11.32 3.01
N LEU A 140 23.58 11.31 4.20
CA LEU A 140 24.16 11.91 5.41
C LEU A 140 25.18 10.99 6.10
N THR A 141 25.24 9.70 5.75
CA THR A 141 26.21 8.75 6.29
C THR A 141 27.60 9.04 5.71
N ALA A 142 28.46 9.64 6.52
CA ALA A 142 29.78 10.11 6.08
C ALA A 142 30.71 8.93 5.81
N ASN A 143 30.80 7.96 6.74
CA ASN A 143 31.70 6.81 6.61
C ASN A 143 31.05 5.73 5.76
N ALA A 144 31.77 5.27 4.73
CA ALA A 144 31.28 4.19 3.89
C ALA A 144 31.10 2.87 4.68
N ARG A 145 31.91 2.61 5.70
CA ARG A 145 31.82 1.45 6.59
C ARG A 145 30.47 1.34 7.29
N ASP A 146 29.84 2.46 7.61
CA ASP A 146 28.56 2.49 8.36
C ASP A 146 27.34 2.30 7.44
N LEU A 147 27.51 2.33 6.11
CA LEU A 147 26.41 2.24 5.15
C LEU A 147 25.60 0.94 5.25
N PRO A 148 26.20 -0.26 5.37
CA PRO A 148 25.44 -1.50 5.48
C PRO A 148 24.50 -1.50 6.68
N ALA A 149 24.98 -1.09 7.86
CA ALA A 149 24.19 -0.97 9.07
C ALA A 149 23.09 0.10 8.91
N ALA A 150 23.42 1.26 8.36
CA ALA A 150 22.46 2.35 8.13
C ALA A 150 21.32 1.94 7.19
N ILE A 151 21.59 1.10 6.18
CA ILE A 151 20.56 0.56 5.27
C ILE A 151 19.63 -0.39 6.04
N VAL A 152 20.19 -1.36 6.77
CA VAL A 152 19.43 -2.33 7.55
C VAL A 152 18.53 -1.61 8.55
N ASP A 153 19.07 -0.68 9.34
CA ASP A 153 18.32 0.10 10.34
C ASP A 153 17.22 0.93 9.69
N ALA A 154 17.52 1.61 8.59
CA ALA A 154 16.54 2.41 7.87
C ALA A 154 15.37 1.55 7.36
N LEU A 155 15.65 0.35 6.83
CA LEU A 155 14.61 -0.56 6.35
C LEU A 155 13.78 -1.13 7.50
N MET A 156 14.41 -1.57 8.58
CA MET A 156 13.71 -2.08 9.76
C MET A 156 12.79 -1.00 10.36
N VAL A 157 13.26 0.24 10.50
CA VAL A 157 12.49 1.33 11.11
C VAL A 157 11.40 1.87 10.16
N GLN A 158 11.74 2.18 8.90
CA GLN A 158 10.80 2.84 7.99
C GLN A 158 9.71 1.88 7.46
N PHE A 159 10.08 0.62 7.23
CA PHE A 159 9.17 -0.39 6.66
C PHE A 159 8.71 -1.44 7.67
N LEU A 160 9.12 -1.30 8.94
CA LEU A 160 8.76 -2.22 10.03
C LEU A 160 9.10 -3.68 9.66
N ILE A 161 10.28 -3.88 9.06
CA ILE A 161 10.77 -5.20 8.70
C ILE A 161 11.36 -5.83 9.97
N PRO A 162 10.93 -7.04 10.38
CA PRO A 162 11.38 -7.63 11.63
C PRO A 162 12.86 -7.95 11.66
N GLN A 163 13.40 -8.44 10.54
CA GLN A 163 14.80 -8.80 10.40
C GLN A 163 15.31 -8.44 9.01
N ALA A 164 16.50 -7.88 8.95
CA ALA A 164 17.20 -7.61 7.71
C ALA A 164 18.70 -7.85 7.90
N ALA A 165 19.36 -8.29 6.84
CA ALA A 165 20.79 -8.45 6.80
C ALA A 165 21.32 -8.07 5.41
N ILE A 166 22.58 -7.64 5.36
CA ILE A 166 23.24 -7.27 4.13
C ILE A 166 24.65 -7.88 4.10
N LYS A 167 25.00 -8.48 2.98
CA LYS A 167 26.34 -8.95 2.72
C LYS A 167 26.80 -8.48 1.36
N VAL A 168 28.08 -8.14 1.28
CA VAL A 168 28.70 -7.60 0.06
C VAL A 168 30.03 -8.30 -0.21
N TRP A 169 30.44 -8.34 -1.45
CA TRP A 169 31.70 -8.89 -1.93
C TRP A 169 32.30 -7.97 -3.00
N GLN A 170 33.53 -8.22 -3.42
CA GLN A 170 34.23 -7.35 -4.37
C GLN A 170 34.40 -5.90 -3.87
N VAL A 171 34.65 -5.76 -2.59
CA VAL A 171 34.93 -4.47 -1.93
C VAL A 171 36.44 -4.21 -1.89
N SER A 172 36.84 -3.00 -1.49
CA SER A 172 38.23 -2.65 -1.22
C SER A 172 38.77 -3.48 -0.06
N ASP A 173 40.05 -3.84 -0.12
CA ASP A 173 40.76 -4.61 0.93
C ASP A 173 40.63 -3.99 2.33
N VAL A 174 40.46 -2.67 2.41
CA VAL A 174 40.22 -1.95 3.66
C VAL A 174 38.97 -2.43 4.42
N PHE A 175 38.02 -3.03 3.73
CA PHE A 175 36.75 -3.52 4.28
C PHE A 175 36.65 -5.05 4.28
N ALA A 176 37.70 -5.78 3.84
CA ALA A 176 37.60 -7.24 3.63
C ALA A 176 37.31 -8.03 4.92
N ASP A 177 37.76 -7.54 6.06
CA ASP A 177 37.59 -8.17 7.38
C ASP A 177 36.28 -7.77 8.09
N GLU A 178 35.45 -6.93 7.47
CA GLU A 178 34.18 -6.50 8.07
C GLU A 178 33.13 -7.61 8.03
N ASP A 179 32.28 -7.65 9.06
CA ASP A 179 31.23 -8.67 9.18
C ASP A 179 30.33 -8.73 7.96
N PHE A 180 30.03 -7.59 7.31
CA PHE A 180 29.22 -7.52 6.12
C PHE A 180 29.93 -8.04 4.85
N CYS A 181 31.24 -8.36 4.91
CA CYS A 181 31.99 -8.93 3.80
C CYS A 181 32.32 -10.41 3.99
N THR A 182 32.17 -10.95 5.19
CA THR A 182 32.54 -12.32 5.53
C THR A 182 31.34 -13.27 5.52
N GLY A 183 31.60 -14.59 5.38
CA GLY A 183 30.55 -15.62 5.49
C GLY A 183 29.61 -15.71 4.31
N VAL A 184 30.08 -15.44 3.08
CA VAL A 184 29.30 -15.58 1.85
C VAL A 184 29.91 -16.65 0.96
N SER A 185 29.16 -17.73 0.69
CA SER A 185 29.61 -18.79 -0.20
C SER A 185 29.63 -18.36 -1.67
N ALA A 186 30.44 -19.06 -2.49
CA ALA A 186 30.47 -18.86 -3.93
C ALA A 186 29.11 -19.18 -4.58
N ASP A 187 28.37 -20.13 -4.01
CA ASP A 187 27.03 -20.51 -4.49
C ASP A 187 26.02 -19.39 -4.28
N THR A 188 26.04 -18.74 -3.10
CA THR A 188 25.17 -17.57 -2.82
C THR A 188 25.53 -16.38 -3.71
N GLN A 189 26.83 -16.15 -3.98
CA GLN A 189 27.22 -15.10 -4.96
C GLN A 189 26.72 -15.40 -6.36
N THR A 190 26.81 -16.65 -6.81
CA THR A 190 26.32 -17.09 -8.11
C THR A 190 24.81 -16.96 -8.20
N PHE A 191 24.12 -17.38 -7.16
CA PHE A 191 22.66 -17.20 -7.02
C PHE A 191 22.27 -15.70 -7.12
N ALA A 192 22.92 -14.84 -6.35
CA ALA A 192 22.62 -13.40 -6.38
C ALA A 192 22.85 -12.77 -7.75
N ARG A 193 23.87 -13.22 -8.51
CA ARG A 193 24.11 -12.77 -9.90
C ARG A 193 23.01 -13.24 -10.86
N SER A 194 22.47 -14.44 -10.65
CA SER A 194 21.40 -14.99 -11.49
C SER A 194 20.03 -14.29 -11.31
N LEU A 195 19.82 -13.61 -10.18
CA LEU A 195 18.58 -12.89 -9.93
C LEU A 195 18.47 -11.66 -10.84
N THR A 196 17.51 -11.63 -11.72
CA THR A 196 17.18 -10.46 -12.58
C THR A 196 16.25 -9.47 -11.88
N ALA A 197 15.49 -9.94 -10.88
CA ALA A 197 14.59 -9.17 -10.02
C ALA A 197 14.70 -9.71 -8.57
N PRO A 198 14.24 -8.97 -7.57
CA PRO A 198 14.16 -9.47 -6.21
C PRO A 198 13.34 -10.76 -6.12
N TYR A 199 13.84 -11.73 -5.39
CA TYR A 199 13.10 -12.96 -5.09
C TYR A 199 12.26 -12.74 -3.83
N CYS A 200 11.00 -13.19 -3.84
CA CYS A 200 10.12 -13.22 -2.69
C CYS A 200 9.52 -14.63 -2.56
N GLY A 201 9.47 -15.15 -1.34
CA GLY A 201 8.88 -16.45 -1.11
C GLY A 201 9.12 -16.99 0.30
N VAL A 202 8.64 -18.21 0.50
CA VAL A 202 8.88 -18.97 1.74
C VAL A 202 10.37 -19.30 1.84
N ASN A 203 10.90 -19.27 3.06
CA ASN A 203 12.28 -19.69 3.31
C ASN A 203 12.42 -21.22 3.08
N SER A 204 13.04 -21.57 1.99
CA SER A 204 13.35 -22.97 1.62
C SER A 204 14.78 -23.40 2.02
N GLY A 205 15.37 -22.75 3.01
CA GLY A 205 16.72 -23.08 3.48
C GLY A 205 17.83 -22.35 2.75
N PHE A 206 17.58 -21.09 2.31
CA PHE A 206 18.63 -20.25 1.73
C PHE A 206 19.72 -19.97 2.76
N GLU A 207 21.00 -20.10 2.36
CA GLU A 207 22.17 -19.72 3.19
C GLU A 207 22.04 -18.30 3.72
N ALA A 208 21.54 -17.39 2.90
CA ALA A 208 21.36 -15.98 3.25
C ALA A 208 20.44 -15.75 4.47
N ALA A 209 19.58 -16.71 4.81
CA ALA A 209 18.78 -16.65 6.04
C ALA A 209 19.63 -16.75 7.31
N ASN A 210 20.80 -17.43 7.25
CA ASN A 210 21.71 -17.55 8.39
C ASN A 210 22.42 -16.26 8.78
N TRP A 211 22.33 -15.21 7.95
CA TRP A 211 22.90 -13.89 8.25
C TRP A 211 21.99 -13.06 9.17
N LEU A 212 20.74 -13.49 9.36
CA LEU A 212 19.76 -12.84 10.21
C LEU A 212 20.05 -13.11 11.69
N SER A 213 19.56 -12.24 12.57
CA SER A 213 19.70 -12.39 14.02
C SER A 213 18.97 -13.63 14.55
N GLU A 214 17.79 -13.94 14.00
CA GLU A 214 16.95 -15.09 14.38
C GLU A 214 16.52 -15.86 13.13
N PRO A 215 17.41 -16.68 12.53
CA PRO A 215 17.14 -17.40 11.29
C PRO A 215 15.93 -18.33 11.36
N ALA A 216 15.68 -18.92 12.53
CA ALA A 216 14.57 -19.86 12.75
C ALA A 216 13.18 -19.18 12.65
N LEU A 217 13.11 -17.88 12.87
CA LEU A 217 11.87 -17.10 12.73
C LEU A 217 11.64 -16.57 11.31
N ALA A 218 12.58 -16.78 10.40
CA ALA A 218 12.46 -16.32 9.03
C ALA A 218 11.61 -17.30 8.21
N LEU A 219 10.28 -17.16 8.23
CA LEU A 219 9.36 -18.00 7.47
C LEU A 219 9.18 -17.54 6.04
N SER A 220 9.20 -16.22 5.79
CA SER A 220 9.22 -15.63 4.44
C SER A 220 10.42 -14.71 4.26
N LEU A 221 10.96 -14.68 3.04
CA LEU A 221 12.17 -13.93 2.67
C LEU A 221 11.94 -13.08 1.42
N ALA A 222 12.62 -11.93 1.38
CA ALA A 222 12.91 -11.22 0.15
C ALA A 222 14.44 -11.14 -0.01
N LEU A 223 14.95 -11.61 -1.15
CA LEU A 223 16.35 -11.62 -1.51
C LEU A 223 16.56 -10.60 -2.64
N ILE A 224 17.30 -9.54 -2.35
CA ILE A 224 17.44 -8.37 -3.23
C ILE A 224 18.89 -8.27 -3.67
N PRO A 225 19.20 -8.52 -4.95
CA PRO A 225 20.56 -8.39 -5.46
C PRO A 225 20.97 -6.92 -5.48
N LEU A 226 22.18 -6.62 -5.01
CA LEU A 226 22.75 -5.28 -5.01
C LEU A 226 23.71 -5.12 -6.18
N ARG A 227 23.43 -4.13 -7.03
CA ARG A 227 24.22 -3.78 -8.20
C ARG A 227 24.66 -2.32 -8.13
N ALA A 228 25.80 -2.00 -8.67
CA ALA A 228 26.25 -0.61 -8.75
C ALA A 228 25.46 0.17 -9.82
N ASP A 229 25.17 -0.49 -10.94
CA ASP A 229 24.36 0.03 -12.04
C ASP A 229 23.46 -1.06 -12.58
N PRO A 230 22.30 -0.71 -13.18
CA PRO A 230 21.45 -1.66 -13.90
C PRO A 230 22.26 -2.43 -14.95
N GLY A 231 22.14 -3.76 -14.95
CA GLY A 231 22.84 -4.63 -15.91
C GLY A 231 24.25 -5.08 -15.52
N GLN A 232 24.82 -4.56 -14.41
CA GLN A 232 26.06 -5.11 -13.84
C GLN A 232 25.77 -6.33 -12.95
N ASP A 233 26.81 -7.13 -12.72
CA ASP A 233 26.76 -8.25 -11.80
C ASP A 233 26.46 -7.78 -10.37
N ALA A 234 25.69 -8.58 -9.63
CA ALA A 234 25.47 -8.34 -8.23
C ALA A 234 26.78 -8.50 -7.44
N PHE A 235 27.10 -7.52 -6.63
CA PHE A 235 28.23 -7.51 -5.72
C PHE A 235 27.82 -7.56 -4.25
N GLY A 236 26.54 -7.73 -3.98
CA GLY A 236 25.96 -7.88 -2.66
C GLY A 236 24.57 -8.47 -2.72
N LEU A 237 24.06 -8.86 -1.56
CA LEU A 237 22.71 -9.36 -1.36
C LEU A 237 22.15 -8.75 -0.08
N LEU A 238 20.98 -8.14 -0.20
CA LEU A 238 20.17 -7.68 0.93
C LEU A 238 19.07 -8.70 1.18
N VAL A 239 18.93 -9.12 2.42
CA VAL A 239 17.95 -10.09 2.89
C VAL A 239 16.96 -9.39 3.80
N LEU A 240 15.69 -9.52 3.53
CA LEU A 240 14.59 -9.11 4.41
C LEU A 240 13.82 -10.35 4.83
N ALA A 241 13.46 -10.45 6.10
CA ALA A 241 12.77 -11.63 6.62
C ALA A 241 11.62 -11.29 7.55
N SER A 242 10.65 -12.21 7.59
CA SER A 242 9.49 -12.11 8.49
C SER A 242 9.08 -13.49 9.01
N ALA A 243 8.54 -13.50 10.22
CA ALA A 243 7.86 -14.64 10.79
C ALA A 243 6.43 -14.83 10.23
N ASP A 244 5.90 -13.85 9.49
CA ASP A 244 4.65 -13.97 8.73
C ASP A 244 4.96 -14.60 7.37
N PRO A 245 4.47 -15.81 7.06
CA PRO A 245 4.76 -16.50 5.80
C PRO A 245 4.19 -15.77 4.58
N ASP A 246 3.14 -14.96 4.78
CA ASP A 246 2.48 -14.23 3.70
C ASP A 246 3.06 -12.83 3.47
N ARG A 247 4.05 -12.41 4.26
CA ARG A 247 4.62 -11.06 4.13
C ARG A 247 5.40 -10.88 2.83
N PHE A 248 6.26 -11.83 2.50
CA PHE A 248 7.05 -11.86 1.27
C PHE A 248 6.63 -13.08 0.44
N HIS A 249 5.51 -12.99 -0.27
CA HIS A 249 5.02 -14.11 -1.09
C HIS A 249 5.37 -13.92 -2.57
N ALA A 250 5.36 -15.02 -3.33
CA ALA A 250 5.83 -15.04 -4.73
C ALA A 250 5.04 -14.13 -5.67
N ASP A 251 3.74 -13.93 -5.40
CA ASP A 251 2.87 -13.06 -6.22
C ASP A 251 2.96 -11.57 -5.85
N MET A 252 3.86 -11.20 -4.93
CA MET A 252 4.09 -9.84 -4.52
C MET A 252 4.79 -9.04 -5.62
N GLY A 253 4.30 -7.83 -5.90
CA GLY A 253 5.00 -6.90 -6.80
C GLY A 253 6.37 -6.53 -6.22
N THR A 254 7.43 -6.70 -7.01
CA THR A 254 8.82 -6.51 -6.56
C THR A 254 9.40 -5.15 -6.90
N ASP A 255 8.64 -4.26 -7.55
CA ASP A 255 9.11 -2.96 -8.04
C ASP A 255 9.76 -2.08 -6.94
N PHE A 256 9.13 -2.03 -5.75
CA PHE A 256 9.69 -1.27 -4.62
C PHE A 256 10.93 -1.94 -4.01
N LEU A 257 10.99 -3.28 -4.02
CA LEU A 257 12.18 -4.00 -3.58
C LEU A 257 13.34 -3.78 -4.56
N ALA A 258 13.05 -3.71 -5.85
CA ALA A 258 14.04 -3.34 -6.85
C ALA A 258 14.56 -1.92 -6.62
N GLN A 259 13.68 -0.94 -6.36
CA GLN A 259 14.10 0.43 -6.01
C GLN A 259 14.96 0.48 -4.74
N ILE A 260 14.61 -0.33 -3.71
CA ILE A 260 15.45 -0.47 -2.51
C ILE A 260 16.80 -1.04 -2.88
N GLY A 261 16.85 -2.06 -3.73
CA GLY A 261 18.09 -2.68 -4.23
C GLY A 261 18.97 -1.70 -4.98
N ASP A 262 18.39 -0.90 -5.88
CA ASP A 262 19.09 0.13 -6.64
C ASP A 262 19.69 1.20 -5.72
N LEU A 263 18.88 1.69 -4.76
CA LEU A 263 19.32 2.69 -3.79
C LEU A 263 20.44 2.16 -2.90
N ALA A 264 20.25 0.96 -2.35
CA ALA A 264 21.25 0.33 -1.48
C ALA A 264 22.52 -0.02 -2.26
N GLY A 265 22.38 -0.57 -3.47
CA GLY A 265 23.49 -0.88 -4.35
C GLY A 265 24.32 0.35 -4.70
N ALA A 266 23.67 1.44 -5.09
CA ALA A 266 24.33 2.72 -5.37
C ALA A 266 25.08 3.26 -4.14
N ALA A 267 24.46 3.23 -2.95
CA ALA A 267 25.09 3.70 -1.72
C ALA A 267 26.32 2.86 -1.34
N ILE A 268 26.20 1.52 -1.40
CA ILE A 268 27.26 0.57 -1.02
C ILE A 268 28.36 0.49 -2.08
N SER A 269 28.10 0.88 -3.33
CA SER A 269 29.15 0.97 -4.36
C SER A 269 30.36 1.81 -3.91
N ARG A 270 30.19 2.69 -2.92
CA ARG A 270 31.27 3.45 -2.27
C ARG A 270 32.30 2.57 -1.55
N LEU A 271 31.96 1.32 -1.19
CA LEU A 271 32.87 0.34 -0.60
C LEU A 271 33.77 -0.35 -1.63
N ARG A 272 33.41 -0.27 -2.91
CA ARG A 272 34.16 -0.90 -3.99
C ARG A 272 35.39 -0.07 -4.35
N LEU A 273 36.42 -0.75 -4.83
CA LEU A 273 37.53 -0.07 -5.48
C LEU A 273 36.99 0.74 -6.65
N ARG A 274 37.24 2.03 -6.67
CA ARG A 274 37.02 2.82 -7.88
C ARG A 274 37.98 2.31 -8.93
N ALA A 275 37.47 1.77 -10.02
CA ALA A 275 38.28 1.62 -11.23
C ALA A 275 38.81 3.01 -11.58
N ALA A 276 40.11 3.14 -11.63
CA ALA A 276 40.82 4.37 -11.92
C ALA A 276 40.56 4.76 -13.41
#